data_fcc2a7f4dd9ef199e128b62bfe17d937
#
_entry.id   fcc2a7f4dd9ef199e128b62bfe17d937
#
_cell.length_a   1.000
_cell.length_b   1.000
_cell.length_c   1.000
_cell.angle_alpha   90.00
_cell.angle_beta   90.00
_cell.angle_gamma   90.00
#
_symmetry.space_group_name_H-M   'P 1'
#
loop_
_entity.id
_entity.type
_entity.pdbx_description
1 polymer ?
#
loop_
_entity_poly.entity_id
_entity_poly.type
_entity_poly.pdbx_seq_one_letter_code
_entity_poly.pdbx_strand_id
1 'polypeptide(L)'
;MNGSNLRQMKGGVGTRFGQRVGLLSLILAWLVVGCDRKVDEARVKSVEELTAERERLDATVFADEVAAQRHEEVFVELWDKLRKEDPFKVFRGFQFDELVLGTASPVKGPNDWGVEGLKPVLLGEPRRKLARDDFIVLLGTLESSGWKIQQTEWHHSRFEPATGDTPARSVVSFDIHAHLRNDTQPLMVRGKLRITWKPGKKIMPGVIEGQDVQLIARKGSPVFSELMVVDPRRDAPGRFPRTSPILVQDLDGDGFSEIVAAGCNLVYWNRGGMRFEKGDFLAHPITSPAEAGILADFTGDGIVDYI
;
A
#
# COMPACT_ATOMS: atom_id res chain seq x y z
N MET A 1 -0.48 -4.36 44.42
CA MET A 1 0.94 -4.10 44.79
C MET A 1 1.74 -5.30 44.32
N ASN A 2 2.16 -5.32 43.10
CA ASN A 2 3.23 -6.20 42.62
C ASN A 2 3.94 -5.45 41.49
N GLY A 3 5.20 -5.11 41.77
CA GLY A 3 6.01 -4.35 40.88
C GLY A 3 6.48 -5.17 39.70
N SER A 4 6.29 -4.62 38.51
CA SER A 4 6.80 -5.13 37.25
C SER A 4 8.33 -5.10 37.24
N ASN A 5 8.95 -6.27 37.24
CA ASN A 5 10.40 -6.42 37.05
C ASN A 5 10.75 -6.36 35.55
N LEU A 6 10.96 -5.20 35.03
CA LEU A 6 11.71 -5.00 33.80
C LEU A 6 13.21 -5.04 34.14
N ARG A 7 13.85 -6.19 33.87
CA ARG A 7 15.30 -6.35 34.04
C ARG A 7 16.05 -5.65 32.91
N GLN A 8 16.91 -4.73 33.31
CA GLN A 8 17.88 -4.06 32.44
C GLN A 8 18.85 -5.07 31.84
N MET A 9 18.93 -5.12 30.49
CA MET A 9 20.05 -5.76 29.81
C MET A 9 21.28 -4.87 29.87
N LYS A 10 22.29 -5.29 30.64
CA LYS A 10 23.64 -4.75 30.55
C LYS A 10 24.42 -5.50 29.50
N GLY A 11 24.74 -4.86 28.40
CA GLY A 11 25.69 -5.34 27.40
C GLY A 11 27.10 -5.29 27.97
N GLY A 12 27.69 -6.44 28.23
CA GLY A 12 29.09 -6.60 28.59
C GLY A 12 29.91 -7.14 27.42
N VAL A 13 30.65 -6.26 26.77
CA VAL A 13 31.69 -6.67 25.81
C VAL A 13 32.94 -7.08 26.60
N GLY A 14 33.16 -8.35 26.74
CA GLY A 14 34.34 -8.94 27.34
C GLY A 14 35.35 -9.41 26.30
N THR A 15 36.33 -8.56 26.02
CA THR A 15 37.55 -8.94 25.28
C THR A 15 38.40 -9.91 26.11
N ARG A 16 38.58 -11.13 25.64
CA ARG A 16 39.71 -11.98 26.09
C ARG A 16 40.64 -12.26 24.93
N PHE A 17 41.72 -11.50 24.87
CA PHE A 17 42.95 -11.87 24.16
C PHE A 17 43.64 -12.95 24.99
N GLY A 18 43.91 -14.09 24.39
CA GLY A 18 44.70 -15.18 24.97
C GLY A 18 45.48 -15.89 23.89
N GLN A 19 46.79 -15.63 23.93
CA GLN A 19 47.83 -16.19 23.11
C GLN A 19 47.73 -17.71 22.94
N ARG A 20 47.82 -18.20 21.68
CA ARG A 20 48.57 -19.43 21.33
C ARG A 20 49.28 -19.20 19.99
N VAL A 21 50.55 -18.81 20.11
CA VAL A 21 51.58 -18.88 19.08
C VAL A 21 52.09 -20.33 19.07
N GLY A 22 52.16 -20.93 17.91
CA GLY A 22 52.92 -22.14 17.73
C GLY A 22 52.33 -23.16 16.76
N LEU A 23 53.05 -23.47 15.72
CA LEU A 23 52.90 -24.56 14.76
C LEU A 23 51.82 -24.43 13.67
N LEU A 24 52.04 -23.60 12.70
CA LEU A 24 51.45 -23.76 11.35
C LEU A 24 52.25 -22.97 10.28
N SER A 25 53.58 -23.07 10.34
CA SER A 25 54.46 -22.39 9.37
C SER A 25 55.00 -23.34 8.27
N LEU A 26 54.37 -24.48 8.02
CA LEU A 26 54.91 -25.49 7.05
C LEU A 26 53.87 -26.06 6.06
N ILE A 27 52.68 -25.54 5.95
CA ILE A 27 51.67 -25.97 4.93
C ILE A 27 51.31 -24.85 3.95
N LEU A 28 51.91 -23.66 4.04
CA LEU A 28 51.59 -22.56 3.14
C LEU A 28 52.44 -22.45 1.88
N ALA A 29 53.29 -23.48 1.59
CA ALA A 29 54.19 -23.44 0.43
C ALA A 29 53.73 -24.32 -0.76
N TRP A 30 52.54 -24.96 -0.71
CA TRP A 30 52.07 -25.86 -1.79
C TRP A 30 50.70 -25.51 -2.39
N LEU A 31 50.17 -24.31 -2.16
CA LEU A 31 48.93 -23.85 -2.79
C LEU A 31 49.11 -22.62 -3.71
N VAL A 32 50.34 -22.33 -4.13
CA VAL A 32 50.63 -21.26 -5.09
C VAL A 32 50.93 -21.84 -6.49
N VAL A 33 50.45 -23.00 -6.82
CA VAL A 33 50.54 -23.51 -8.20
C VAL A 33 49.11 -23.70 -8.74
N GLY A 34 48.71 -22.77 -9.59
CA GLY A 34 47.71 -23.05 -10.61
C GLY A 34 46.26 -22.67 -10.30
N CYS A 35 45.98 -21.40 -10.18
CA CYS A 35 44.76 -20.85 -10.73
C CYS A 35 45.09 -19.52 -11.40
N ASP A 36 45.72 -19.63 -12.55
CA ASP A 36 45.73 -18.58 -13.55
C ASP A 36 44.29 -18.54 -14.17
N ARG A 37 43.26 -18.36 -13.30
CA ARG A 37 42.00 -17.84 -13.77
C ARG A 37 42.33 -16.41 -14.17
N LYS A 38 42.53 -16.20 -15.47
CA LYS A 38 42.26 -14.87 -16.06
C LYS A 38 40.93 -14.46 -15.51
N VAL A 39 40.94 -13.66 -14.46
CA VAL A 39 39.82 -12.80 -14.13
C VAL A 39 39.74 -11.95 -15.38
N ASP A 40 38.80 -12.27 -16.28
CA ASP A 40 38.36 -11.32 -17.28
C ASP A 40 38.07 -10.07 -16.46
N GLU A 41 38.97 -9.10 -16.53
CA GLU A 41 38.72 -7.78 -15.97
C GLU A 41 37.40 -7.35 -16.61
N ALA A 42 36.30 -7.52 -15.86
CA ALA A 42 34.99 -7.14 -16.33
C ALA A 42 35.10 -5.64 -16.66
N ARG A 43 35.26 -5.36 -17.96
CA ARG A 43 35.40 -3.99 -18.45
C ARG A 43 34.26 -3.18 -17.87
N VAL A 44 34.56 -2.26 -16.99
CA VAL A 44 33.58 -1.34 -16.42
C VAL A 44 33.04 -0.54 -17.60
N LYS A 45 31.77 -0.81 -17.96
CA LYS A 45 31.07 -0.07 -19.03
C LYS A 45 30.92 1.39 -18.60
N SER A 46 31.09 2.31 -19.54
CA SER A 46 30.79 3.71 -19.28
C SER A 46 29.30 3.93 -19.04
N VAL A 47 28.92 5.05 -18.45
CA VAL A 47 27.50 5.41 -18.23
C VAL A 47 26.77 5.50 -19.58
N GLU A 48 27.44 6.01 -20.62
CA GLU A 48 26.90 6.10 -21.98
C GLU A 48 26.66 4.71 -22.59
N GLU A 49 27.59 3.76 -22.41
CA GLU A 49 27.45 2.38 -22.88
C GLU A 49 26.30 1.66 -22.17
N LEU A 50 26.13 1.90 -20.85
CA LEU A 50 25.02 1.31 -20.07
C LEU A 50 23.67 1.93 -20.47
N THR A 51 23.65 3.23 -20.73
CA THR A 51 22.45 3.94 -21.20
C THR A 51 22.01 3.43 -22.57
N ALA A 52 22.93 3.33 -23.51
CA ALA A 52 22.64 2.82 -24.85
C ALA A 52 22.19 1.36 -24.84
N GLU A 53 22.78 0.53 -23.97
CA GLU A 53 22.35 -0.86 -23.79
C GLU A 53 20.95 -0.92 -23.21
N ARG A 54 20.62 -0.10 -22.21
CA ARG A 54 19.28 0.00 -21.64
C ARG A 54 18.26 0.42 -22.69
N GLU A 55 18.51 1.48 -23.42
CA GLU A 55 17.62 1.94 -24.50
C GLU A 55 17.37 0.85 -25.56
N ARG A 56 18.41 0.07 -25.91
CA ARG A 56 18.29 -1.05 -26.82
C ARG A 56 17.41 -2.15 -26.21
N LEU A 57 17.60 -2.50 -24.95
CA LEU A 57 16.79 -3.51 -24.25
C LEU A 57 15.34 -3.06 -24.12
N ASP A 58 15.10 -1.80 -23.77
CA ASP A 58 13.78 -1.19 -23.66
C ASP A 58 13.03 -1.19 -25.00
N ALA A 59 13.76 -1.03 -26.12
CA ALA A 59 13.19 -1.07 -27.44
C ALA A 59 12.97 -2.49 -28.01
N THR A 60 13.50 -3.53 -27.37
CA THR A 60 13.46 -4.91 -27.85
C THR A 60 12.92 -5.89 -26.81
N VAL A 61 13.74 -6.27 -25.84
CA VAL A 61 13.40 -7.30 -24.84
C VAL A 61 12.29 -6.85 -23.91
N PHE A 62 12.30 -5.56 -23.50
CA PHE A 62 11.35 -4.97 -22.55
C PHE A 62 10.33 -4.04 -23.24
N ALA A 63 10.16 -4.17 -24.55
CA ALA A 63 9.26 -3.26 -25.31
C ALA A 63 7.81 -3.32 -24.78
N ASP A 64 7.34 -4.49 -24.40
CA ASP A 64 5.97 -4.68 -23.87
C ASP A 64 5.82 -4.12 -22.46
N GLU A 65 6.84 -4.25 -21.60
CA GLU A 65 6.88 -3.64 -20.27
C GLU A 65 6.89 -2.11 -20.35
N VAL A 66 7.72 -1.57 -21.25
CA VAL A 66 7.76 -0.11 -21.49
C VAL A 66 6.43 0.39 -22.03
N ALA A 67 5.79 -0.37 -22.92
CA ALA A 67 4.46 -0.04 -23.40
C ALA A 67 3.43 -0.10 -22.26
N ALA A 68 3.47 -1.14 -21.43
CA ALA A 68 2.59 -1.28 -20.27
C ALA A 68 2.72 -0.09 -19.30
N GLN A 69 3.94 0.30 -18.94
CA GLN A 69 4.21 1.45 -18.05
C GLN A 69 3.63 2.75 -18.60
N ARG A 70 3.80 3.03 -19.89
CA ARG A 70 3.23 4.22 -20.53
C ARG A 70 1.70 4.27 -20.49
N HIS A 71 1.04 3.11 -20.56
CA HIS A 71 -0.42 3.03 -20.44
C HIS A 71 -0.87 3.13 -18.98
N GLU A 72 -0.12 2.54 -18.06
CA GLU A 72 -0.33 2.68 -16.61
C GLU A 72 -0.23 4.13 -16.16
N GLU A 73 0.74 4.91 -16.68
CA GLU A 73 0.98 6.30 -16.32
C GLU A 73 -0.29 7.17 -16.44
N VAL A 74 -1.19 6.85 -17.38
CA VAL A 74 -2.49 7.54 -17.51
C VAL A 74 -3.33 7.45 -16.23
N PHE A 75 -3.31 6.30 -15.56
CA PHE A 75 -4.05 6.09 -14.31
C PHE A 75 -3.26 6.55 -13.08
N VAL A 76 -1.94 6.49 -13.11
CA VAL A 76 -1.08 7.10 -12.08
C VAL A 76 -1.30 8.61 -12.04
N GLU A 77 -1.26 9.28 -13.21
CA GLU A 77 -1.56 10.73 -13.29
C GLU A 77 -2.99 11.06 -12.84
N LEU A 78 -3.97 10.24 -13.21
CA LEU A 78 -5.34 10.40 -12.76
C LEU A 78 -5.41 10.32 -11.22
N TRP A 79 -4.81 9.30 -10.63
CA TRP A 79 -4.79 9.09 -9.19
C TRP A 79 -4.08 10.20 -8.44
N ASP A 80 -2.95 10.65 -8.95
CA ASP A 80 -2.21 11.77 -8.38
C ASP A 80 -2.99 13.08 -8.37
N LYS A 81 -3.76 13.35 -9.43
CA LYS A 81 -4.66 14.51 -9.49
C LYS A 81 -5.82 14.37 -8.51
N LEU A 82 -6.43 13.18 -8.42
CA LEU A 82 -7.53 12.90 -7.50
C LEU A 82 -7.16 13.08 -6.03
N ARG A 83 -5.88 12.90 -5.67
CA ARG A 83 -5.37 13.14 -4.30
C ARG A 83 -5.16 14.63 -3.98
N LYS A 84 -5.00 15.47 -4.98
CA LYS A 84 -4.58 16.87 -4.84
C LYS A 84 -5.67 17.87 -5.16
N GLU A 85 -6.63 17.49 -6.00
CA GLU A 85 -7.65 18.37 -6.53
C GLU A 85 -9.05 17.82 -6.22
N ASP A 86 -10.08 18.64 -6.51
CA ASP A 86 -11.49 18.21 -6.43
C ASP A 86 -11.73 17.01 -7.36
N PRO A 87 -12.16 15.84 -6.82
CA PRO A 87 -12.30 14.63 -7.62
C PRO A 87 -13.32 14.75 -8.77
N PHE A 88 -14.43 15.48 -8.58
CA PHE A 88 -15.41 15.67 -9.64
C PHE A 88 -14.83 16.50 -10.78
N LYS A 89 -14.04 17.54 -10.48
CA LYS A 89 -13.32 18.33 -11.47
C LYS A 89 -12.32 17.48 -12.24
N VAL A 90 -11.55 16.63 -11.55
CA VAL A 90 -10.56 15.73 -12.16
C VAL A 90 -11.24 14.74 -13.09
N PHE A 91 -12.31 14.07 -12.66
CA PHE A 91 -13.05 13.13 -13.51
C PHE A 91 -13.67 13.80 -14.74
N ARG A 92 -14.18 15.03 -14.62
CA ARG A 92 -14.65 15.81 -15.80
C ARG A 92 -13.51 16.11 -16.77
N GLY A 93 -12.29 16.23 -16.27
CA GLY A 93 -11.09 16.46 -17.09
C GLY A 93 -10.56 15.18 -17.78
N PHE A 94 -10.88 14.01 -17.25
CA PHE A 94 -10.38 12.74 -17.76
C PHE A 94 -10.94 12.43 -19.16
N GLN A 95 -10.06 12.06 -20.08
CA GLN A 95 -10.41 11.88 -21.50
C GLN A 95 -10.59 10.41 -21.85
N PHE A 96 -11.69 10.09 -22.50
CA PHE A 96 -12.01 8.81 -23.12
C PHE A 96 -13.13 9.02 -24.14
N ASP A 97 -13.39 8.05 -25.01
CA ASP A 97 -14.47 8.17 -26.00
C ASP A 97 -15.79 7.58 -25.46
N GLU A 98 -15.77 6.40 -24.86
CA GLU A 98 -16.96 5.69 -24.39
C GLU A 98 -16.72 4.96 -23.07
N LEU A 99 -17.66 5.04 -22.15
CA LEU A 99 -17.75 4.22 -20.93
C LEU A 99 -18.92 3.26 -21.04
N VAL A 100 -18.68 1.97 -20.87
CA VAL A 100 -19.72 0.94 -20.94
C VAL A 100 -19.91 0.32 -19.55
N LEU A 101 -21.10 0.41 -19.03
CA LEU A 101 -21.45 -0.11 -17.70
C LEU A 101 -22.55 -1.16 -17.79
N GLY A 102 -22.57 -2.04 -16.81
CA GLY A 102 -23.67 -2.99 -16.63
C GLY A 102 -24.91 -2.34 -16.02
N THR A 103 -26.02 -3.04 -16.06
CA THR A 103 -27.24 -2.63 -15.37
C THR A 103 -27.16 -3.07 -13.90
N ALA A 104 -27.51 -2.17 -12.99
CA ALA A 104 -27.53 -2.44 -11.57
C ALA A 104 -28.55 -3.53 -11.22
N SER A 105 -28.13 -4.55 -10.49
CA SER A 105 -28.98 -5.58 -9.92
C SER A 105 -28.59 -5.87 -8.48
N PRO A 106 -29.56 -6.06 -7.56
CA PRO A 106 -29.24 -6.50 -6.22
C PRO A 106 -28.51 -7.84 -6.24
N VAL A 107 -27.51 -8.01 -5.41
CA VAL A 107 -26.85 -9.31 -5.21
C VAL A 107 -27.86 -10.26 -4.61
N LYS A 108 -28.14 -11.38 -5.31
CA LYS A 108 -29.04 -12.44 -4.84
C LYS A 108 -28.26 -13.37 -3.92
N GLY A 109 -28.74 -13.56 -2.71
CA GLY A 109 -28.16 -14.46 -1.70
C GLY A 109 -28.11 -13.82 -0.32
N PRO A 110 -27.85 -14.58 0.73
CA PRO A 110 -27.64 -14.00 2.03
C PRO A 110 -26.44 -13.07 1.92
N ASN A 111 -26.66 -11.85 2.29
CA ASN A 111 -25.64 -10.83 2.39
C ASN A 111 -24.85 -11.08 3.68
N ASP A 112 -24.13 -12.21 3.69
CA ASP A 112 -23.63 -12.89 4.89
C ASP A 112 -22.33 -12.26 5.42
N TRP A 113 -22.16 -10.97 5.19
CA TRP A 113 -21.06 -10.24 5.82
C TRP A 113 -21.39 -9.87 7.28
N GLY A 114 -22.57 -10.30 7.77
CA GLY A 114 -22.99 -10.08 9.16
C GLY A 114 -23.12 -8.60 9.57
N VAL A 115 -23.05 -7.69 8.61
CA VAL A 115 -23.12 -6.25 8.88
C VAL A 115 -24.51 -5.71 8.55
N GLU A 116 -25.21 -5.26 9.56
CA GLU A 116 -26.52 -4.64 9.41
C GLU A 116 -26.46 -3.41 8.49
N GLY A 117 -27.45 -3.30 7.63
CA GLY A 117 -27.57 -2.15 6.72
C GLY A 117 -26.69 -2.18 5.48
N LEU A 118 -25.85 -3.19 5.29
CA LEU A 118 -25.01 -3.32 4.09
C LEU A 118 -25.85 -3.81 2.90
N LYS A 119 -25.78 -3.09 1.77
CA LYS A 119 -26.53 -3.41 0.54
C LYS A 119 -25.61 -3.41 -0.67
N PRO A 120 -25.02 -4.55 -1.06
CA PRO A 120 -24.26 -4.65 -2.29
C PRO A 120 -25.19 -4.70 -3.50
N VAL A 121 -24.80 -3.99 -4.54
CA VAL A 121 -25.43 -4.01 -5.87
C VAL A 121 -24.33 -4.36 -6.86
N LEU A 122 -24.56 -5.35 -7.71
CA LEU A 122 -23.66 -5.71 -8.79
C LEU A 122 -24.12 -5.02 -10.08
N LEU A 123 -23.19 -4.40 -10.80
CA LEU A 123 -23.41 -4.06 -12.19
C LEU A 123 -23.13 -5.30 -13.03
N GLY A 124 -24.14 -5.80 -13.72
CA GLY A 124 -24.02 -6.97 -14.60
C GLY A 124 -23.13 -6.70 -15.81
N GLU A 125 -23.25 -7.56 -16.83
CA GLU A 125 -22.49 -7.41 -18.07
C GLU A 125 -22.57 -6.00 -18.67
N PRO A 126 -21.43 -5.42 -19.12
CA PRO A 126 -21.40 -4.07 -19.69
C PRO A 126 -22.23 -3.99 -20.98
N ARG A 127 -23.30 -3.20 -20.97
CA ARG A 127 -24.20 -3.00 -22.11
C ARG A 127 -24.62 -1.56 -22.32
N ARG A 128 -24.65 -0.77 -21.24
CA ARG A 128 -25.06 0.63 -21.29
C ARG A 128 -23.87 1.49 -21.68
N LYS A 129 -23.93 2.07 -22.85
CA LYS A 129 -22.94 2.99 -23.37
C LYS A 129 -23.21 4.40 -22.88
N LEU A 130 -22.19 5.06 -22.41
CA LEU A 130 -22.18 6.45 -22.00
C LEU A 130 -21.08 7.16 -22.79
N ALA A 131 -21.47 8.11 -23.61
CA ALA A 131 -20.50 9.03 -24.20
C ALA A 131 -19.89 9.89 -23.06
N ARG A 132 -18.75 10.50 -23.33
CA ARG A 132 -18.10 11.34 -22.33
C ARG A 132 -19.00 12.45 -21.78
N ASP A 133 -19.83 13.06 -22.62
CA ASP A 133 -20.77 14.11 -22.19
C ASP A 133 -21.85 13.56 -21.24
N ASP A 134 -22.37 12.35 -21.51
CA ASP A 134 -23.32 11.68 -20.61
C ASP A 134 -22.67 11.37 -19.24
N PHE A 135 -21.39 11.00 -19.24
CA PHE A 135 -20.63 10.81 -18.01
C PHE A 135 -20.45 12.11 -17.23
N ILE A 136 -20.19 13.23 -17.90
CA ILE A 136 -20.11 14.55 -17.26
C ILE A 136 -21.45 14.94 -16.62
N VAL A 137 -22.57 14.67 -17.31
CA VAL A 137 -23.91 14.90 -16.77
C VAL A 137 -24.17 14.03 -15.54
N LEU A 138 -23.77 12.74 -15.59
CA LEU A 138 -23.85 11.84 -14.43
C LEU A 138 -23.06 12.37 -13.23
N LEU A 139 -21.83 12.82 -13.43
CA LEU A 139 -21.00 13.42 -12.37
C LEU A 139 -21.66 14.67 -11.78
N GLY A 140 -22.23 15.53 -12.62
CA GLY A 140 -22.97 16.71 -12.16
C GLY A 140 -24.19 16.36 -11.31
N THR A 141 -24.91 15.30 -11.67
CA THR A 141 -26.05 14.79 -10.91
C THR A 141 -25.62 14.25 -9.54
N LEU A 142 -24.51 13.49 -9.48
CA LEU A 142 -23.98 12.97 -8.22
C LEU A 142 -23.54 14.12 -7.30
N GLU A 143 -22.78 15.06 -7.82
CA GLU A 143 -22.29 16.21 -7.04
C GLU A 143 -23.44 17.08 -6.53
N SER A 144 -24.43 17.41 -7.36
CA SER A 144 -25.61 18.19 -6.96
C SER A 144 -26.48 17.46 -5.93
N SER A 145 -26.50 16.13 -5.96
CA SER A 145 -27.16 15.30 -4.95
C SER A 145 -26.40 15.26 -3.61
N GLY A 146 -25.23 15.89 -3.54
CA GLY A 146 -24.43 16.00 -2.31
C GLY A 146 -23.44 14.88 -2.08
N TRP A 147 -23.17 14.03 -3.06
CA TRP A 147 -22.10 13.04 -2.97
C TRP A 147 -20.73 13.72 -2.94
N LYS A 148 -19.84 13.16 -2.15
CA LYS A 148 -18.42 13.54 -2.06
C LYS A 148 -17.56 12.31 -2.19
N ILE A 149 -16.55 12.38 -3.02
CA ILE A 149 -15.53 11.33 -3.18
C ILE A 149 -14.41 11.65 -2.18
N GLN A 150 -14.10 10.69 -1.31
CA GLN A 150 -13.08 10.84 -0.28
C GLN A 150 -11.74 10.27 -0.69
N GLN A 151 -11.76 9.09 -1.32
CA GLN A 151 -10.57 8.35 -1.66
C GLN A 151 -10.81 7.55 -2.94
N THR A 152 -9.74 7.38 -3.71
CA THR A 152 -9.74 6.48 -4.87
C THR A 152 -8.43 5.72 -4.92
N GLU A 153 -8.49 4.48 -5.44
CA GLU A 153 -7.33 3.65 -5.70
C GLU A 153 -7.43 3.06 -7.09
N TRP A 154 -6.29 2.95 -7.78
CA TRP A 154 -6.23 2.49 -9.17
C TRP A 154 -5.00 1.61 -9.34
N HIS A 155 -5.19 0.37 -9.83
CA HIS A 155 -4.11 -0.59 -10.01
C HIS A 155 -4.17 -1.19 -11.41
N HIS A 156 -3.14 -0.93 -12.21
CA HIS A 156 -2.96 -1.56 -13.51
C HIS A 156 -2.52 -3.01 -13.31
N SER A 157 -3.38 -3.96 -13.63
CA SER A 157 -3.16 -5.37 -13.30
C SER A 157 -2.81 -6.25 -14.52
N ARG A 158 -3.09 -5.80 -15.71
CA ARG A 158 -2.79 -6.53 -16.95
C ARG A 158 -2.66 -5.58 -18.13
N PHE A 159 -1.73 -5.88 -19.01
CA PHE A 159 -1.57 -5.22 -20.30
C PHE A 159 -1.43 -6.23 -21.42
N GLU A 160 -2.05 -5.94 -22.55
CA GLU A 160 -1.94 -6.67 -23.81
C GLU A 160 -1.53 -5.66 -24.89
N PRO A 161 -0.34 -5.80 -25.49
CA PRO A 161 0.13 -4.85 -26.49
C PRO A 161 -0.73 -4.91 -27.77
N ALA A 162 -0.69 -3.85 -28.55
CA ALA A 162 -1.33 -3.84 -29.87
C ALA A 162 -0.67 -4.84 -30.80
N THR A 163 -1.48 -5.59 -31.56
CA THR A 163 -0.98 -6.58 -32.53
C THR A 163 -1.75 -6.45 -33.83
N GLY A 164 -1.07 -6.04 -34.89
CA GLY A 164 -1.73 -5.77 -36.18
C GLY A 164 -2.83 -4.71 -36.02
N ASP A 165 -4.06 -5.06 -36.41
CA ASP A 165 -5.22 -4.18 -36.29
C ASP A 165 -5.90 -4.23 -34.92
N THR A 166 -5.42 -5.09 -34.02
CA THR A 166 -5.95 -5.21 -32.63
C THR A 166 -5.34 -4.14 -31.77
N PRO A 167 -6.13 -3.22 -31.17
CA PRO A 167 -5.61 -2.19 -30.30
C PRO A 167 -5.11 -2.78 -28.98
N ALA A 168 -4.20 -2.07 -28.33
CA ALA A 168 -3.74 -2.42 -26.99
C ALA A 168 -4.91 -2.45 -26.00
N ARG A 169 -4.80 -3.31 -24.98
CA ARG A 169 -5.80 -3.47 -23.93
C ARG A 169 -5.16 -3.47 -22.56
N SER A 170 -5.90 -2.98 -21.58
CA SER A 170 -5.52 -3.06 -20.17
C SER A 170 -6.66 -3.51 -19.29
N VAL A 171 -6.31 -4.06 -18.13
CA VAL A 171 -7.24 -4.25 -17.01
C VAL A 171 -6.74 -3.41 -15.84
N VAL A 172 -7.59 -2.54 -15.33
CA VAL A 172 -7.32 -1.68 -14.18
C VAL A 172 -8.36 -2.00 -13.11
N SER A 173 -7.94 -2.43 -11.94
CA SER A 173 -8.82 -2.51 -10.78
C SER A 173 -8.92 -1.16 -10.09
N PHE A 174 -10.07 -0.88 -9.51
CA PHE A 174 -10.32 0.39 -8.85
C PHE A 174 -11.20 0.24 -7.62
N ASP A 175 -10.98 1.13 -6.66
CA ASP A 175 -11.84 1.36 -5.50
C ASP A 175 -12.11 2.88 -5.38
N ILE A 176 -13.38 3.26 -5.20
CA ILE A 176 -13.81 4.64 -4.97
C ILE A 176 -14.63 4.68 -3.70
N HIS A 177 -14.19 5.43 -2.71
CA HIS A 177 -14.94 5.69 -1.48
C HIS A 177 -15.61 7.05 -1.58
N ALA A 178 -16.91 7.04 -1.37
CA ALA A 178 -17.74 8.24 -1.40
C ALA A 178 -18.71 8.25 -0.21
N HIS A 179 -19.23 9.41 0.12
CA HIS A 179 -20.26 9.57 1.12
C HIS A 179 -21.25 10.65 0.71
N LEU A 180 -22.47 10.57 1.22
CA LEU A 180 -23.46 11.61 1.08
C LEU A 180 -23.22 12.68 2.17
N ARG A 181 -23.58 13.94 1.88
CA ARG A 181 -23.23 15.17 2.62
C ARG A 181 -23.20 15.11 4.16
N ASN A 182 -23.86 14.16 4.79
CA ASN A 182 -23.94 14.05 6.27
C ASN A 182 -23.24 12.80 6.84
N ASP A 183 -22.32 12.19 6.12
CA ASP A 183 -21.57 10.97 6.49
C ASP A 183 -22.44 9.76 6.90
N THR A 184 -23.74 9.82 6.68
CA THR A 184 -24.68 8.77 7.10
C THR A 184 -24.77 7.60 6.13
N GLN A 185 -24.24 7.75 4.91
CA GLN A 185 -24.32 6.74 3.86
C GLN A 185 -22.99 6.60 3.13
N PRO A 186 -22.01 5.87 3.68
CA PRO A 186 -20.81 5.53 2.95
C PRO A 186 -21.15 4.62 1.77
N LEU A 187 -20.51 4.89 0.63
CA LEU A 187 -20.58 4.11 -0.59
C LEU A 187 -19.19 3.75 -1.03
N MET A 188 -18.96 2.48 -1.29
CA MET A 188 -17.79 1.98 -1.97
C MET A 188 -18.21 1.52 -3.38
N VAL A 189 -17.52 1.99 -4.39
CA VAL A 189 -17.64 1.50 -5.76
C VAL A 189 -16.32 0.84 -6.12
N ARG A 190 -16.34 -0.44 -6.41
CA ARG A 190 -15.14 -1.21 -6.72
C ARG A 190 -15.36 -2.12 -7.91
N GLY A 191 -14.29 -2.50 -8.58
CA GLY A 191 -14.37 -3.42 -9.69
C GLY A 191 -13.14 -3.40 -10.57
N LYS A 192 -13.33 -3.81 -11.81
CA LYS A 192 -12.30 -3.79 -12.85
C LYS A 192 -12.78 -3.00 -14.04
N LEU A 193 -11.87 -2.30 -14.67
CA LEU A 193 -12.07 -1.64 -15.96
C LEU A 193 -11.26 -2.39 -17.02
N ARG A 194 -11.93 -2.89 -18.04
CA ARG A 194 -11.25 -3.32 -19.26
C ARG A 194 -11.17 -2.11 -20.19
N ILE A 195 -9.97 -1.77 -20.59
CA ILE A 195 -9.69 -0.59 -21.38
C ILE A 195 -9.20 -1.02 -22.74
N THR A 196 -9.85 -0.53 -23.79
CA THR A 196 -9.35 -0.60 -25.15
C THR A 196 -8.76 0.76 -25.49
N TRP A 197 -7.47 0.79 -25.77
CA TRP A 197 -6.73 2.02 -26.02
C TRP A 197 -6.94 2.51 -27.45
N LYS A 198 -6.98 3.85 -27.60
CA LYS A 198 -7.12 4.47 -28.91
C LYS A 198 -5.78 4.42 -29.65
N PRO A 199 -5.77 3.96 -30.91
CA PRO A 199 -4.55 4.04 -31.73
C PRO A 199 -4.12 5.49 -31.91
N GLY A 200 -2.81 5.75 -31.84
CA GLY A 200 -2.25 7.09 -32.09
C GLY A 200 -1.05 7.42 -31.23
N LYS A 201 -0.51 8.63 -31.43
CA LYS A 201 0.66 9.10 -30.68
C LYS A 201 0.35 9.44 -29.22
N LYS A 202 -0.89 9.85 -28.92
CA LYS A 202 -1.34 10.16 -27.57
C LYS A 202 -2.01 8.94 -26.99
N ILE A 203 -1.51 8.45 -25.89
CA ILE A 203 -2.10 7.35 -25.13
C ILE A 203 -3.36 7.88 -24.45
N MET A 204 -4.53 7.34 -24.85
CA MET A 204 -5.83 7.74 -24.34
C MET A 204 -6.78 6.54 -24.38
N PRO A 205 -7.57 6.29 -23.33
CA PRO A 205 -8.63 5.30 -23.40
C PRO A 205 -9.63 5.62 -24.52
N GLY A 206 -9.91 4.64 -25.39
CA GLY A 206 -11.01 4.71 -26.33
C GLY A 206 -12.29 4.21 -25.66
N VAL A 207 -12.35 2.93 -25.33
CA VAL A 207 -13.49 2.32 -24.65
C VAL A 207 -13.07 1.83 -23.27
N ILE A 208 -13.87 2.15 -22.26
CA ILE A 208 -13.71 1.70 -20.87
C ILE A 208 -14.94 0.86 -20.53
N GLU A 209 -14.76 -0.43 -20.25
CA GLU A 209 -15.83 -1.35 -19.86
C GLU A 209 -15.71 -1.71 -18.38
N GLY A 210 -16.73 -1.42 -17.60
CA GLY A 210 -16.80 -1.81 -16.20
C GLY A 210 -17.14 -3.30 -16.06
N GLN A 211 -16.26 -4.06 -15.41
CA GLN A 211 -16.42 -5.48 -15.13
C GLN A 211 -16.49 -5.74 -13.64
N ASP A 212 -17.36 -6.65 -13.23
CA ASP A 212 -17.52 -7.02 -11.83
C ASP A 212 -17.68 -5.81 -10.89
N VAL A 213 -18.30 -4.73 -11.41
CA VAL A 213 -18.44 -3.50 -10.64
C VAL A 213 -19.51 -3.68 -9.57
N GLN A 214 -19.09 -3.47 -8.34
CA GLN A 214 -19.93 -3.55 -7.15
C GLN A 214 -20.11 -2.16 -6.54
N LEU A 215 -21.35 -1.85 -6.17
CA LEU A 215 -21.68 -0.70 -5.35
C LEU A 215 -22.08 -1.24 -3.97
N ILE A 216 -21.34 -0.87 -2.95
CA ILE A 216 -21.56 -1.35 -1.59
C ILE A 216 -21.96 -0.12 -0.76
N ALA A 217 -23.26 0.03 -0.54
CA ALA A 217 -23.79 1.09 0.28
C ALA A 217 -24.12 0.55 1.68
N ARG A 218 -23.82 1.34 2.70
CA ARG A 218 -24.18 1.03 4.08
C ARG A 218 -25.08 2.12 4.65
N LYS A 219 -26.17 1.67 5.29
CA LYS A 219 -27.06 2.52 6.07
C LYS A 219 -26.97 2.11 7.54
N GLY A 220 -26.97 3.06 8.44
CA GLY A 220 -26.92 2.81 9.87
C GLY A 220 -25.74 3.50 10.57
N SER A 221 -25.62 3.27 11.87
CA SER A 221 -24.52 3.81 12.67
C SER A 221 -23.18 3.27 12.21
N PRO A 222 -22.08 4.01 12.37
CA PRO A 222 -20.73 3.50 12.10
C PRO A 222 -20.48 2.19 12.86
N VAL A 223 -19.84 1.20 12.21
CA VAL A 223 -19.46 -0.06 12.86
C VAL A 223 -18.37 0.18 13.90
N PHE A 224 -17.52 1.15 13.61
CA PHE A 224 -16.44 1.56 14.49
C PHE A 224 -16.68 3.00 14.94
N SER A 225 -16.41 3.25 16.20
CA SER A 225 -16.32 4.60 16.75
C SER A 225 -14.85 4.93 17.02
N GLU A 226 -14.50 6.20 16.92
CA GLU A 226 -13.19 6.65 17.35
C GLU A 226 -13.03 6.37 18.85
N LEU A 227 -12.01 5.61 19.20
CA LEU A 227 -11.70 5.27 20.58
C LEU A 227 -10.72 6.26 21.18
N MET A 228 -9.67 6.59 20.45
CA MET A 228 -8.66 7.57 20.85
C MET A 228 -7.92 8.12 19.64
N VAL A 229 -7.37 9.31 19.79
CA VAL A 229 -6.48 9.95 18.83
C VAL A 229 -5.08 10.04 19.43
N VAL A 230 -4.12 9.41 18.76
CA VAL A 230 -2.71 9.49 19.10
C VAL A 230 -2.09 10.68 18.38
N ASP A 231 -1.69 11.70 19.14
CA ASP A 231 -0.93 12.85 18.63
C ASP A 231 0.47 12.87 19.27
N PRO A 232 1.52 12.46 18.53
CA PRO A 232 2.88 12.39 19.09
C PRO A 232 3.38 13.73 19.64
N ARG A 233 2.96 14.85 19.07
CA ARG A 233 3.37 16.18 19.54
C ARG A 233 2.79 16.51 20.91
N ARG A 234 1.54 16.12 21.14
CA ARG A 234 0.83 16.30 22.42
C ARG A 234 1.20 15.21 23.41
N ASP A 235 1.25 13.95 22.96
CA ASP A 235 1.32 12.77 23.81
C ASP A 235 2.77 12.42 24.19
N ALA A 236 3.75 12.84 23.39
CA ALA A 236 5.18 12.65 23.63
C ALA A 236 5.98 13.94 23.29
N PRO A 237 5.75 15.06 24.00
CA PRO A 237 6.42 16.32 23.70
C PRO A 237 7.94 16.17 23.83
N GLY A 238 8.67 16.72 22.84
CA GLY A 238 10.14 16.64 22.80
C GLY A 238 10.69 15.33 22.22
N ARG A 239 9.84 14.39 21.85
CA ARG A 239 10.22 13.16 21.12
C ARG A 239 10.02 13.33 19.61
N PHE A 240 10.50 12.33 18.86
CA PHE A 240 10.30 12.33 17.42
C PHE A 240 8.78 12.21 17.10
N PRO A 241 8.19 13.13 16.33
CA PRO A 241 6.74 13.22 16.14
C PRO A 241 6.22 12.20 15.09
N ARG A 242 6.55 10.92 15.27
CA ARG A 242 6.18 9.84 14.37
C ARG A 242 5.62 8.65 15.16
N THR A 243 4.47 8.15 14.77
CA THR A 243 3.85 6.99 15.41
C THR A 243 4.37 5.66 14.88
N SER A 244 4.81 5.63 13.63
CA SER A 244 5.26 4.37 12.96
C SER A 244 6.56 3.83 13.55
N PRO A 245 6.70 2.49 13.62
CA PRO A 245 5.66 1.52 13.41
C PRO A 245 4.61 1.53 14.52
N ILE A 246 3.35 1.18 14.18
CA ILE A 246 2.31 0.90 15.15
C ILE A 246 2.20 -0.61 15.31
N LEU A 247 2.30 -1.10 16.52
CA LEU A 247 2.24 -2.53 16.84
C LEU A 247 1.12 -2.75 17.86
N VAL A 248 0.45 -3.89 17.75
CA VAL A 248 -0.65 -4.25 18.64
C VAL A 248 -0.40 -5.67 19.13
N GLN A 249 -0.17 -5.82 20.41
CA GLN A 249 0.11 -7.11 21.05
C GLN A 249 -0.15 -7.05 22.55
N ASP A 250 -0.53 -8.16 23.15
CA ASP A 250 -0.62 -8.36 24.59
C ASP A 250 0.83 -8.44 25.15
N LEU A 251 1.30 -7.36 25.78
CA LEU A 251 2.67 -7.23 26.27
C LEU A 251 2.84 -7.67 27.73
N ASP A 252 1.79 -7.58 28.53
CA ASP A 252 1.83 -7.91 29.95
C ASP A 252 1.09 -9.22 30.29
N GLY A 253 0.50 -9.89 29.29
CA GLY A 253 -0.13 -11.20 29.44
C GLY A 253 -1.49 -11.15 30.11
N ASP A 254 -2.16 -9.99 30.14
CA ASP A 254 -3.47 -9.82 30.76
C ASP A 254 -4.66 -10.19 29.86
N GLY A 255 -4.39 -10.52 28.60
CA GLY A 255 -5.39 -10.90 27.59
C GLY A 255 -5.94 -9.73 26.79
N PHE A 256 -5.50 -8.50 27.05
CA PHE A 256 -5.85 -7.31 26.27
C PHE A 256 -4.61 -6.78 25.55
N SER A 257 -4.75 -6.55 24.24
CA SER A 257 -3.60 -6.05 23.47
C SER A 257 -3.34 -4.58 23.72
N GLU A 258 -2.06 -4.23 23.92
CA GLU A 258 -1.54 -2.88 23.96
C GLU A 258 -1.39 -2.31 22.56
N ILE A 259 -1.34 -0.98 22.49
CA ILE A 259 -0.99 -0.25 21.28
C ILE A 259 0.34 0.44 21.48
N VAL A 260 1.34 0.06 20.68
CA VAL A 260 2.68 0.64 20.69
C VAL A 260 2.84 1.57 19.50
N ALA A 261 3.19 2.83 19.76
CA ALA A 261 3.62 3.80 18.76
C ALA A 261 5.16 3.97 18.91
N ALA A 262 5.89 3.02 18.33
CA ALA A 262 7.31 2.86 18.60
C ALA A 262 8.15 4.06 18.17
N GLY A 263 7.81 4.71 17.05
CA GLY A 263 8.55 5.87 16.55
C GLY A 263 8.58 7.07 17.50
N CYS A 264 7.59 7.23 18.38
CA CYS A 264 7.58 8.24 19.43
C CYS A 264 7.75 7.65 20.85
N ASN A 265 8.14 6.38 20.95
CA ASN A 265 8.38 5.68 22.21
C ASN A 265 7.19 5.70 23.17
N LEU A 266 5.97 5.51 22.64
CA LEU A 266 4.76 5.43 23.45
C LEU A 266 4.18 4.03 23.44
N VAL A 267 3.64 3.63 24.57
CA VAL A 267 2.72 2.49 24.71
C VAL A 267 1.44 2.95 25.36
N TYR A 268 0.32 2.45 24.87
CA TYR A 268 -0.99 2.61 25.46
C TYR A 268 -1.41 1.25 26.01
N TRP A 269 -1.24 1.10 27.31
CA TRP A 269 -1.60 -0.10 28.07
C TRP A 269 -3.11 -0.24 28.13
N ASN A 270 -3.63 -1.31 27.60
CA ASN A 270 -5.05 -1.62 27.62
C ASN A 270 -5.44 -2.25 28.97
N ARG A 271 -6.28 -1.56 29.72
CA ARG A 271 -6.75 -2.02 31.04
C ARG A 271 -8.14 -2.60 30.99
N GLY A 272 -8.57 -3.06 29.81
CA GLY A 272 -9.92 -3.53 29.56
C GLY A 272 -10.96 -2.42 29.52
N GLY A 273 -12.17 -2.74 29.04
CA GLY A 273 -13.29 -1.80 29.01
C GLY A 273 -13.04 -0.51 28.21
N MET A 274 -12.21 -0.57 27.18
CA MET A 274 -11.80 0.60 26.35
C MET A 274 -11.00 1.67 27.13
N ARG A 275 -10.33 1.28 28.20
CA ARG A 275 -9.50 2.18 28.99
C ARG A 275 -8.03 1.95 28.68
N PHE A 276 -7.34 3.00 28.26
CA PHE A 276 -5.91 2.98 27.95
C PHE A 276 -5.12 3.89 28.91
N GLU A 277 -3.99 3.39 29.38
CA GLU A 277 -3.03 4.13 30.20
C GLU A 277 -1.77 4.36 29.39
N LYS A 278 -1.39 5.63 29.25
CA LYS A 278 -0.19 6.01 28.48
C LYS A 278 1.08 5.79 29.29
N GLY A 279 2.11 5.23 28.64
CA GLY A 279 3.43 5.01 29.21
C GLY A 279 4.53 5.09 28.17
N ASP A 280 5.76 4.95 28.65
CA ASP A 280 6.93 4.81 27.77
C ASP A 280 7.07 3.37 27.32
N PHE A 281 7.28 3.16 26.02
CA PHE A 281 7.47 1.83 25.46
C PHE A 281 8.84 1.25 25.86
N LEU A 282 9.92 2.03 25.70
CA LEU A 282 11.27 1.65 26.08
C LEU A 282 11.80 2.62 27.13
N ALA A 283 12.53 2.10 28.10
CA ALA A 283 13.21 2.93 29.13
C ALA A 283 14.22 3.92 28.51
N HIS A 284 14.79 3.55 27.37
CA HIS A 284 15.70 4.39 26.60
C HIS A 284 15.15 4.52 25.18
N PRO A 285 14.62 5.70 24.80
CA PRO A 285 14.12 5.93 23.46
C PRO A 285 15.18 5.68 22.40
N ILE A 286 14.77 5.11 21.29
CA ILE A 286 15.63 5.03 20.10
C ILE A 286 15.97 6.42 19.58
N THR A 287 17.22 6.65 19.21
CA THR A 287 17.71 7.96 18.74
C THR A 287 17.44 8.23 17.26
N SER A 288 17.01 7.23 16.51
CA SER A 288 16.63 7.35 15.10
C SER A 288 15.24 6.77 14.89
N PRO A 289 14.47 7.31 13.91
CA PRO A 289 13.15 6.78 13.63
C PRO A 289 13.26 5.36 13.09
N ALA A 290 12.57 4.41 13.73
CA ALA A 290 12.35 3.09 13.18
C ALA A 290 11.32 3.16 12.05
N GLU A 291 11.58 2.49 10.94
CA GLU A 291 10.65 2.40 9.81
C GLU A 291 9.76 1.15 9.93
N ALA A 292 10.27 0.11 10.59
CA ALA A 292 9.59 -1.14 10.85
C ALA A 292 9.96 -1.64 12.26
N GLY A 293 9.18 -2.58 12.79
CA GLY A 293 9.46 -3.23 14.04
C GLY A 293 8.62 -4.50 14.20
N ILE A 294 9.13 -5.43 14.95
CA ILE A 294 8.47 -6.71 15.26
C ILE A 294 8.54 -6.92 16.76
N LEU A 295 7.43 -7.44 17.31
CA LEU A 295 7.31 -7.88 18.69
C LEU A 295 7.20 -9.40 18.70
N ALA A 296 8.14 -10.07 19.36
CA ALA A 296 8.09 -11.51 19.60
C ALA A 296 9.09 -11.86 20.71
N ASP A 297 8.96 -13.03 21.32
CA ASP A 297 9.98 -13.60 22.20
C ASP A 297 11.08 -14.23 21.34
N PHE A 298 12.10 -13.43 21.00
CA PHE A 298 13.26 -13.89 20.20
C PHE A 298 14.31 -14.58 21.05
N THR A 299 14.31 -14.34 22.35
CA THR A 299 15.29 -14.92 23.28
C THR A 299 14.82 -16.23 23.89
N GLY A 300 13.52 -16.55 23.82
CA GLY A 300 12.92 -17.77 24.38
C GLY A 300 12.77 -17.70 25.92
N ASP A 301 12.76 -16.52 26.49
CA ASP A 301 12.66 -16.30 27.94
C ASP A 301 11.20 -16.04 28.43
N GLY A 302 10.25 -16.04 27.50
CA GLY A 302 8.83 -15.77 27.77
C GLY A 302 8.47 -14.31 27.84
N ILE A 303 9.42 -13.39 27.54
CA ILE A 303 9.19 -11.95 27.49
C ILE A 303 9.19 -11.51 26.02
N VAL A 304 8.30 -10.58 25.69
CA VAL A 304 8.23 -10.03 24.34
C VAL A 304 9.40 -9.06 24.11
N ASP A 305 10.21 -9.37 23.12
CA ASP A 305 11.29 -8.50 22.64
C ASP A 305 10.80 -7.59 21.52
N TYR A 306 11.53 -6.50 21.29
CA TYR A 306 11.31 -5.57 20.17
C TYR A 306 12.56 -5.48 19.30
N ILE A 307 12.42 -5.72 17.98
CA ILE A 307 13.47 -5.57 16.98
C ILE A 307 13.01 -4.61 15.88
#